data_c8e2c1dcea296b04cb2b60a82de83141
#
_entry.id   c8e2c1dcea296b04cb2b60a82de83141
#
_cell.length_a   1.000
_cell.length_b   1.000
_cell.length_c   1.000
_cell.angle_alpha   90.00
_cell.angle_beta   90.00
_cell.angle_gamma   90.00
#
_symmetry.space_group_name_H-M   'P 1'
#
loop_
_entity.id
_entity.type
_entity.pdbx_description
1 polymer ?
#
loop_
_entity_poly.entity_id
_entity_poly.type
_entity_poly.pdbx_seq_one_letter_code
_entity_poly.pdbx_strand_id
1 'polypeptide(L)'
;KSRNLILPVIFSREKPTDVLSAHFINEYNRLNNDNRKKVVFTASFDFFPNIDAANYVLNAAKSNNDYCYILAGRKSTTLNLPDLDNLFFFDNLSNSEMSYLLSACDVFYSPIVLGSGMKTKIAEALSYGLYIYATEHSLIGYDEIINNKECVKKISHLDEEFPKDFKMKSINKQLIMSYQQKYYSHYRFNGHELDIINFDD
;
A
#
# COMPACT_ATOMS: atom_id res chain seq x y z
N LYS A 1 22.03 -20.37 21.93
CA LYS A 1 20.69 -19.95 21.42
C LYS A 1 20.94 -18.99 20.27
N SER A 2 20.71 -19.44 19.03
CA SER A 2 20.79 -18.59 17.85
C SER A 2 19.74 -17.48 17.98
N ARG A 3 20.17 -16.22 17.97
CA ARG A 3 19.26 -15.08 17.84
C ARG A 3 18.95 -14.95 16.36
N ASN A 4 17.73 -15.29 15.96
CA ASN A 4 17.26 -14.98 14.61
C ASN A 4 17.08 -13.46 14.51
N LEU A 5 17.95 -12.81 13.76
CA LEU A 5 17.79 -11.41 13.42
C LEU A 5 16.74 -11.31 12.30
N ILE A 6 15.56 -10.77 12.62
CA ILE A 6 14.55 -10.48 11.62
C ILE A 6 14.86 -9.08 11.07
N LEU A 7 15.38 -9.03 9.84
CA LEU A 7 15.57 -7.77 9.15
C LEU A 7 14.23 -7.31 8.56
N PRO A 8 13.79 -6.07 8.83
CA PRO A 8 12.59 -5.54 8.23
C PRO A 8 12.78 -5.36 6.73
N VAL A 9 11.68 -5.41 6.00
CA VAL A 9 11.69 -5.02 4.58
C VAL A 9 12.02 -3.54 4.49
N ILE A 10 12.99 -3.23 3.63
CA ILE A 10 13.47 -1.88 3.38
C ILE A 10 12.94 -1.42 2.03
N PHE A 11 12.42 -0.21 1.97
CA PHE A 11 11.99 0.43 0.74
C PHE A 11 12.54 1.85 0.67
N SER A 12 13.09 2.22 -0.48
CA SER A 12 13.49 3.60 -0.79
C SER A 12 12.86 4.02 -2.10
N ARG A 13 12.26 5.21 -2.12
CA ARG A 13 11.68 5.80 -3.32
C ARG A 13 12.79 6.13 -4.32
N GLU A 14 12.60 5.71 -5.56
CA GLU A 14 13.39 6.18 -6.69
C GLU A 14 12.75 7.43 -7.30
N LYS A 15 13.57 8.29 -7.89
CA LYS A 15 13.04 9.42 -8.65
C LYS A 15 12.45 8.89 -9.96
N PRO A 16 11.23 9.33 -10.34
CA PRO A 16 10.66 8.98 -11.62
C PRO A 16 11.57 9.45 -12.77
N THR A 17 11.90 8.55 -13.69
CA THR A 17 12.79 8.81 -14.82
C THR A 17 12.16 8.49 -16.17
N ASP A 18 11.12 7.65 -16.18
CA ASP A 18 10.52 7.17 -17.41
C ASP A 18 9.47 8.15 -17.96
N VAL A 19 9.26 8.09 -19.27
CA VAL A 19 8.16 8.79 -19.93
C VAL A 19 6.86 8.08 -19.56
N LEU A 20 5.84 8.85 -19.16
CA LEU A 20 4.52 8.33 -18.85
C LEU A 20 3.78 7.96 -20.15
N SER A 21 3.10 6.81 -20.16
CA SER A 21 2.29 6.39 -21.31
C SER A 21 1.05 7.26 -21.45
N ALA A 22 0.59 7.46 -22.70
CA ALA A 22 -0.64 8.21 -22.98
C ALA A 22 -1.87 7.59 -22.30
N HIS A 23 -1.90 6.25 -22.22
CA HIS A 23 -2.98 5.54 -21.51
C HIS A 23 -2.97 5.87 -20.01
N PHE A 24 -1.81 5.81 -19.36
CA PHE A 24 -1.68 6.20 -17.96
C PHE A 24 -2.13 7.65 -17.73
N ILE A 25 -1.65 8.58 -18.56
CA ILE A 25 -1.98 10.01 -18.42
C ILE A 25 -3.50 10.23 -18.47
N ASN A 26 -4.21 9.58 -19.39
CA ASN A 26 -5.66 9.72 -19.52
C ASN A 26 -6.39 9.23 -18.28
N GLU A 27 -6.11 8.01 -17.81
CA GLU A 27 -6.73 7.43 -16.62
C GLU A 27 -6.35 8.18 -15.34
N TYR A 28 -5.09 8.61 -15.23
CA TYR A 28 -4.60 9.39 -14.11
C TYR A 28 -5.28 10.76 -14.01
N ASN A 29 -5.50 11.44 -15.15
CA ASN A 29 -6.24 12.70 -15.19
C ASN A 29 -7.70 12.49 -14.76
N ARG A 30 -8.35 11.41 -15.22
CA ARG A 30 -9.70 11.05 -14.77
C ARG A 30 -9.75 10.85 -13.26
N LEU A 31 -8.79 10.12 -12.70
CA LEU A 31 -8.67 9.90 -11.26
C LEU A 31 -8.42 11.22 -10.50
N ASN A 32 -7.57 12.10 -11.00
CA ASN A 32 -7.24 13.36 -10.31
C ASN A 32 -8.38 14.38 -10.35
N ASN A 33 -9.24 14.33 -11.35
CA ASN A 33 -10.44 15.17 -11.43
C ASN A 33 -11.55 14.71 -10.47
N ASP A 34 -11.41 13.52 -9.90
CA ASP A 34 -12.33 13.03 -8.88
C ASP A 34 -11.92 13.57 -7.49
N ASN A 35 -12.86 14.21 -6.81
CA ASN A 35 -12.63 14.84 -5.50
C ASN A 35 -12.70 13.85 -4.32
N ARG A 36 -13.14 12.60 -4.58
CA ARG A 36 -13.19 11.56 -3.55
C ARG A 36 -11.79 11.18 -3.07
N LYS A 37 -11.69 10.73 -1.83
CA LYS A 37 -10.44 10.18 -1.30
C LYS A 37 -10.06 8.89 -2.03
N LYS A 38 -8.79 8.71 -2.28
CA LYS A 38 -8.23 7.65 -3.11
C LYS A 38 -7.67 6.52 -2.28
N VAL A 39 -8.27 5.35 -2.42
CA VAL A 39 -7.92 4.10 -1.72
C VAL A 39 -7.30 3.15 -2.72
N VAL A 40 -6.02 2.79 -2.52
CA VAL A 40 -5.29 1.96 -3.47
C VAL A 40 -4.88 0.61 -2.86
N PHE A 41 -4.95 -0.44 -3.68
CA PHE A 41 -4.31 -1.73 -3.45
C PHE A 41 -3.43 -2.08 -4.64
N THR A 42 -2.18 -2.45 -4.38
CA THR A 42 -1.21 -2.81 -5.43
C THR A 42 -0.74 -4.24 -5.28
N ALA A 43 -0.80 -5.03 -6.36
CA ALA A 43 -0.42 -6.45 -6.31
C ALA A 43 -0.09 -7.03 -7.69
N SER A 44 0.42 -8.26 -7.70
CA SER A 44 0.39 -9.12 -8.89
C SER A 44 -0.83 -10.03 -8.76
N PHE A 45 -1.77 -9.95 -9.71
CA PHE A 45 -3.08 -10.61 -9.64
C PHE A 45 -3.06 -12.03 -10.25
N ASP A 46 -1.90 -12.68 -10.29
CA ASP A 46 -1.72 -14.10 -10.59
C ASP A 46 -1.47 -14.95 -9.32
N PHE A 47 -1.43 -14.31 -8.17
CA PHE A 47 -1.22 -14.96 -6.88
C PHE A 47 -2.53 -14.95 -6.07
N PHE A 48 -3.04 -16.11 -5.71
CA PHE A 48 -4.36 -16.28 -5.10
C PHE A 48 -4.64 -15.34 -3.91
N PRO A 49 -3.74 -15.14 -2.92
CA PRO A 49 -3.98 -14.21 -1.83
C PRO A 49 -4.20 -12.76 -2.28
N ASN A 50 -3.62 -12.35 -3.41
CA ASN A 50 -3.80 -11.02 -3.96
C ASN A 50 -5.12 -10.89 -4.71
N ILE A 51 -5.56 -11.97 -5.39
CA ILE A 51 -6.89 -12.02 -6.03
C ILE A 51 -7.98 -11.96 -4.97
N ASP A 52 -7.83 -12.74 -3.90
CA ASP A 52 -8.75 -12.72 -2.77
C ASP A 52 -8.84 -11.32 -2.15
N ALA A 53 -7.70 -10.70 -1.87
CA ALA A 53 -7.63 -9.33 -1.37
C ALA A 53 -8.27 -8.31 -2.34
N ALA A 54 -8.07 -8.45 -3.64
CA ALA A 54 -8.72 -7.59 -4.64
C ALA A 54 -10.25 -7.70 -4.60
N ASN A 55 -10.80 -8.88 -4.33
CA ASN A 55 -12.25 -9.06 -4.20
C ASN A 55 -12.83 -8.26 -3.02
N TYR A 56 -12.12 -8.13 -1.89
CA TYR A 56 -12.53 -7.23 -0.81
C TYR A 56 -12.54 -5.76 -1.25
N VAL A 57 -11.55 -5.33 -2.04
CA VAL A 57 -11.53 -3.96 -2.60
C VAL A 57 -12.70 -3.75 -3.55
N LEU A 58 -13.01 -4.72 -4.42
CA LEU A 58 -14.16 -4.66 -5.34
C LEU A 58 -15.49 -4.61 -4.59
N ASN A 59 -15.63 -5.36 -3.51
CA ASN A 59 -16.83 -5.33 -2.68
C ASN A 59 -16.97 -3.98 -1.95
N ALA A 60 -15.85 -3.41 -1.47
CA ALA A 60 -15.83 -2.07 -0.90
C ALA A 60 -16.27 -1.01 -1.92
N ALA A 61 -15.80 -1.10 -3.18
CA ALA A 61 -16.21 -0.18 -4.26
C ALA A 61 -17.71 -0.27 -4.58
N LYS A 62 -18.29 -1.48 -4.54
CA LYS A 62 -19.73 -1.69 -4.75
C LYS A 62 -20.59 -1.13 -3.62
N SER A 63 -20.12 -1.20 -2.39
CA SER A 63 -20.90 -0.85 -1.19
C SER A 63 -20.73 0.60 -0.74
N ASN A 64 -19.65 1.28 -1.15
CA ASN A 64 -19.33 2.61 -0.68
C ASN A 64 -18.80 3.51 -1.79
N ASN A 65 -19.61 4.51 -2.19
CA ASN A 65 -19.26 5.47 -3.25
C ASN A 65 -18.59 6.76 -2.73
N ASP A 66 -18.24 6.84 -1.43
CA ASP A 66 -17.59 8.02 -0.85
C ASP A 66 -16.08 8.07 -1.18
N TYR A 67 -15.54 7.00 -1.75
CA TYR A 67 -14.13 6.84 -2.11
C TYR A 67 -13.95 6.42 -3.56
N CYS A 68 -12.81 6.79 -4.14
CA CYS A 68 -12.28 6.14 -5.34
C CYS A 68 -11.43 4.94 -4.93
N TYR A 69 -11.75 3.77 -5.47
CA TYR A 69 -10.98 2.55 -5.26
C TYR A 69 -10.10 2.28 -6.45
N ILE A 70 -8.86 1.92 -6.19
CA ILE A 70 -7.84 1.75 -7.21
C ILE A 70 -7.20 0.38 -7.04
N LEU A 71 -7.26 -0.43 -8.09
CA LEU A 71 -6.47 -1.64 -8.22
C LEU A 71 -5.33 -1.37 -9.20
N ALA A 72 -4.09 -1.56 -8.78
CA ALA A 72 -2.93 -1.34 -9.64
C ALA A 72 -1.97 -2.53 -9.57
N GLY A 73 -1.55 -3.04 -10.72
CA GLY A 73 -0.64 -4.16 -10.73
C GLY A 73 -0.49 -4.88 -12.06
N ARG A 74 -0.13 -6.15 -12.00
CA ARG A 74 0.08 -6.99 -13.18
C ARG A 74 -0.93 -8.12 -13.25
N LYS A 75 -1.21 -8.60 -14.50
CA LYS A 75 -2.08 -9.76 -14.76
C LYS A 75 -3.53 -9.57 -14.31
N SER A 76 -4.06 -8.42 -14.59
CA SER A 76 -5.42 -8.00 -14.27
C SER A 76 -6.52 -8.82 -14.93
N THR A 77 -6.23 -9.48 -16.04
CA THR A 77 -7.19 -10.32 -16.78
C THR A 77 -7.78 -11.45 -15.93
N THR A 78 -7.18 -11.71 -14.77
CA THR A 78 -7.71 -12.68 -13.78
C THR A 78 -8.82 -12.11 -12.91
N LEU A 79 -9.01 -10.77 -12.92
CA LEU A 79 -10.03 -10.08 -12.13
C LEU A 79 -11.29 -9.83 -12.96
N ASN A 80 -12.44 -10.14 -12.37
CA ASN A 80 -13.74 -9.75 -12.96
C ASN A 80 -14.09 -8.35 -12.47
N LEU A 81 -13.69 -7.33 -13.22
CA LEU A 81 -13.85 -5.93 -12.86
C LEU A 81 -15.27 -5.45 -13.20
N PRO A 82 -16.07 -4.98 -12.23
CA PRO A 82 -17.35 -4.36 -12.49
C PRO A 82 -17.17 -2.96 -13.09
N ASP A 83 -18.12 -2.52 -13.88
CA ASP A 83 -18.19 -1.15 -14.38
C ASP A 83 -18.77 -0.25 -13.28
N LEU A 84 -17.90 0.48 -12.57
CA LEU A 84 -18.25 1.39 -11.49
C LEU A 84 -17.50 2.73 -11.68
N ASP A 85 -18.20 3.83 -11.43
CA ASP A 85 -17.64 5.19 -11.58
C ASP A 85 -16.55 5.51 -10.53
N ASN A 86 -16.55 4.80 -9.39
CA ASN A 86 -15.59 4.93 -8.31
C ASN A 86 -14.47 3.87 -8.32
N LEU A 87 -14.40 3.02 -9.35
CA LEU A 87 -13.36 2.01 -9.51
C LEU A 87 -12.41 2.36 -10.65
N PHE A 88 -11.14 2.38 -10.35
CA PHE A 88 -10.06 2.64 -11.31
C PHE A 88 -9.14 1.44 -11.35
N PHE A 89 -8.68 1.13 -12.55
CA PHE A 89 -7.78 0.02 -12.76
C PHE A 89 -6.54 0.46 -13.56
N PHE A 90 -5.35 0.10 -13.05
CA PHE A 90 -4.07 0.39 -13.71
C PHE A 90 -3.26 -0.90 -13.85
N ASP A 91 -3.03 -1.32 -15.09
CA ASP A 91 -2.29 -2.55 -15.41
C ASP A 91 -0.88 -2.24 -15.89
N ASN A 92 0.08 -3.07 -15.47
CA ASN A 92 1.46 -3.06 -15.97
C ASN A 92 2.16 -1.70 -15.93
N LEU A 93 1.96 -0.95 -14.85
CA LEU A 93 2.59 0.36 -14.66
C LEU A 93 4.12 0.25 -14.62
N SER A 94 4.80 1.20 -15.24
CA SER A 94 6.22 1.45 -15.01
C SER A 94 6.47 1.94 -13.58
N ASN A 95 7.71 1.94 -13.11
CA ASN A 95 8.07 2.44 -11.78
C ASN A 95 7.69 3.92 -11.63
N SER A 96 7.86 4.72 -12.68
CA SER A 96 7.47 6.13 -12.68
C SER A 96 5.97 6.31 -12.58
N GLU A 97 5.18 5.57 -13.38
CA GLU A 97 3.72 5.62 -13.34
C GLU A 97 3.17 5.18 -11.97
N MET A 98 3.74 4.11 -11.38
CA MET A 98 3.40 3.68 -10.03
C MET A 98 3.71 4.76 -8.99
N SER A 99 4.84 5.46 -9.13
CA SER A 99 5.23 6.56 -8.24
C SER A 99 4.25 7.73 -8.33
N TYR A 100 3.83 8.10 -9.53
CA TYR A 100 2.80 9.14 -9.72
C TYR A 100 1.48 8.72 -9.10
N LEU A 101 1.03 7.49 -9.36
CA LEU A 101 -0.22 6.96 -8.84
C LEU A 101 -0.23 6.96 -7.31
N LEU A 102 0.79 6.38 -6.66
CA LEU A 102 0.86 6.32 -5.21
C LEU A 102 0.95 7.71 -4.57
N SER A 103 1.62 8.67 -5.22
CA SER A 103 1.69 10.06 -4.74
C SER A 103 0.32 10.74 -4.68
N ALA A 104 -0.59 10.37 -5.59
CA ALA A 104 -1.95 10.91 -5.67
C ALA A 104 -2.92 10.24 -4.69
N CYS A 105 -2.56 9.08 -4.13
CA CYS A 105 -3.44 8.32 -3.24
C CYS A 105 -3.38 8.80 -1.79
N ASP A 106 -4.41 8.45 -1.02
CA ASP A 106 -4.55 8.81 0.39
C ASP A 106 -4.38 7.59 1.31
N VAL A 107 -4.93 6.45 0.92
CA VAL A 107 -4.97 5.22 1.74
C VAL A 107 -4.44 4.03 0.95
N PHE A 108 -3.63 3.22 1.59
CA PHE A 108 -3.29 1.89 1.12
C PHE A 108 -4.16 0.87 1.85
N TYR A 109 -5.05 0.19 1.12
CA TYR A 109 -5.94 -0.83 1.67
C TYR A 109 -5.38 -2.21 1.40
N SER A 110 -4.99 -2.95 2.44
CA SER A 110 -4.39 -4.28 2.34
C SER A 110 -5.18 -5.33 3.11
N PRO A 111 -6.27 -5.88 2.54
CA PRO A 111 -7.11 -6.91 3.18
C PRO A 111 -6.55 -8.33 2.98
N ILE A 112 -5.23 -8.50 2.93
CA ILE A 112 -4.58 -9.80 2.73
C ILE A 112 -4.66 -10.62 4.02
N VAL A 113 -5.13 -11.87 3.93
CA VAL A 113 -5.26 -12.81 5.06
C VAL A 113 -4.41 -14.07 4.91
N LEU A 114 -3.81 -14.27 3.75
CA LEU A 114 -3.03 -15.46 3.42
C LEU A 114 -1.64 -15.08 2.90
N GLY A 115 -0.72 -16.04 2.94
CA GLY A 115 0.65 -15.87 2.49
C GLY A 115 1.61 -15.65 3.65
N SER A 116 2.90 -15.72 3.40
CA SER A 116 3.96 -15.60 4.39
C SER A 116 4.75 -14.30 4.25
N GLY A 117 5.50 -13.96 5.30
CA GLY A 117 6.47 -12.88 5.33
C GLY A 117 5.87 -11.46 5.33
N MET A 118 6.77 -10.52 5.48
CA MET A 118 6.48 -9.09 5.51
C MET A 118 6.01 -8.58 4.13
N LYS A 119 4.96 -7.77 4.09
CA LYS A 119 4.38 -7.25 2.84
C LYS A 119 5.12 -5.97 2.41
N THR A 120 6.03 -6.09 1.43
CA THR A 120 6.86 -4.97 0.93
C THR A 120 6.04 -3.75 0.51
N LYS A 121 4.84 -3.97 -0.01
CA LYS A 121 3.93 -2.92 -0.48
C LYS A 121 3.45 -1.97 0.62
N ILE A 122 3.47 -2.40 1.88
CA ILE A 122 3.18 -1.52 3.01
C ILE A 122 4.33 -0.53 3.23
N ALA A 123 5.60 -0.98 3.21
CA ALA A 123 6.75 -0.07 3.31
C ALA A 123 6.79 0.92 2.14
N GLU A 124 6.48 0.45 0.93
CA GLU A 124 6.32 1.29 -0.27
C GLU A 124 5.23 2.35 -0.04
N ALA A 125 4.02 1.96 0.35
CA ALA A 125 2.91 2.88 0.59
C ALA A 125 3.22 3.93 1.67
N LEU A 126 3.84 3.52 2.78
CA LEU A 126 4.29 4.44 3.83
C LEU A 126 5.31 5.47 3.31
N SER A 127 6.16 5.10 2.34
CA SER A 127 7.12 6.03 1.74
C SER A 127 6.46 7.15 0.94
N TYR A 128 5.23 6.94 0.46
CA TYR A 128 4.39 7.94 -0.19
C TYR A 128 3.46 8.68 0.79
N GLY A 129 3.55 8.35 2.08
CA GLY A 129 2.72 8.96 3.12
C GLY A 129 1.28 8.50 3.09
N LEU A 130 1.00 7.30 2.55
CA LEU A 130 -0.33 6.72 2.55
C LEU A 130 -0.67 6.21 3.95
N TYR A 131 -1.91 6.48 4.38
CA TYR A 131 -2.45 5.86 5.57
C TYR A 131 -2.72 4.38 5.32
N ILE A 132 -2.30 3.51 6.23
CA ILE A 132 -2.44 2.07 6.05
C ILE A 132 -3.74 1.58 6.69
N TYR A 133 -4.62 0.98 5.89
CA TYR A 133 -5.78 0.24 6.36
C TYR A 133 -5.59 -1.24 5.99
N ALA A 134 -5.28 -2.08 6.98
CA ALA A 134 -4.77 -3.42 6.70
C ALA A 134 -5.17 -4.44 7.76
N THR A 135 -5.22 -5.71 7.36
CA THR A 135 -5.36 -6.83 8.29
C THR A 135 -4.12 -6.97 9.16
N GLU A 136 -4.27 -7.60 10.31
CA GLU A 136 -3.13 -7.94 11.17
C GLU A 136 -2.12 -8.83 10.44
N HIS A 137 -2.60 -9.72 9.57
CA HIS A 137 -1.74 -10.55 8.72
C HIS A 137 -0.89 -9.72 7.74
N SER A 138 -1.45 -8.68 7.14
CA SER A 138 -0.70 -7.76 6.28
C SER A 138 0.36 -6.98 7.04
N LEU A 139 0.17 -6.75 8.34
CA LEU A 139 1.04 -5.95 9.20
C LEU A 139 2.14 -6.78 9.89
N ILE A 140 2.29 -8.06 9.57
CA ILE A 140 3.41 -8.88 10.10
C ILE A 140 4.75 -8.22 9.73
N GLY A 141 5.57 -7.96 10.76
CA GLY A 141 6.87 -7.28 10.64
C GLY A 141 6.82 -5.75 10.69
N TYR A 142 5.64 -5.17 10.96
CA TYR A 142 5.46 -3.72 11.12
C TYR A 142 5.17 -3.32 12.57
N ASP A 143 5.83 -4.00 13.53
CA ASP A 143 5.58 -3.88 14.96
C ASP A 143 5.72 -2.45 15.49
N GLU A 144 6.62 -1.64 14.91
CA GLU A 144 6.88 -0.27 15.30
C GLU A 144 5.72 0.69 14.99
N ILE A 145 4.89 0.33 14.00
CA ILE A 145 3.77 1.21 13.57
C ILE A 145 2.39 0.59 13.76
N ILE A 146 2.29 -0.72 14.01
CA ILE A 146 1.00 -1.46 14.02
C ILE A 146 -0.04 -0.86 14.99
N ASN A 147 0.40 -0.21 16.05
CA ASN A 147 -0.45 0.46 17.03
C ASN A 147 -0.46 2.00 16.90
N ASN A 148 0.22 2.53 15.87
CA ASN A 148 0.27 3.96 15.64
C ASN A 148 -0.95 4.42 14.82
N LYS A 149 -1.93 5.00 15.50
CA LYS A 149 -3.19 5.48 14.89
C LYS A 149 -3.02 6.62 13.89
N GLU A 150 -1.86 7.27 13.86
CA GLU A 150 -1.55 8.30 12.85
C GLU A 150 -1.13 7.70 11.51
N CYS A 151 -0.72 6.43 11.50
CA CYS A 151 -0.21 5.73 10.31
C CYS A 151 -1.10 4.57 9.89
N VAL A 152 -1.71 3.87 10.87
CA VAL A 152 -2.32 2.55 10.64
C VAL A 152 -3.67 2.45 11.34
N LYS A 153 -4.64 1.85 10.66
CA LYS A 153 -5.83 1.26 11.25
C LYS A 153 -5.89 -0.22 10.87
N LYS A 154 -6.02 -1.07 11.88
CA LYS A 154 -6.22 -2.52 11.67
C LYS A 154 -7.66 -2.82 11.27
N ILE A 155 -7.83 -3.75 10.34
CA ILE A 155 -9.10 -4.36 10.00
C ILE A 155 -9.37 -5.44 11.05
N SER A 156 -10.45 -5.30 11.81
CA SER A 156 -10.81 -6.24 12.88
C SER A 156 -11.52 -7.47 12.32
N HIS A 157 -12.42 -7.26 11.36
CA HIS A 157 -13.17 -8.32 10.68
C HIS A 157 -13.24 -8.00 9.18
N LEU A 158 -13.02 -9.02 8.34
CA LEU A 158 -13.04 -8.86 6.88
C LEU A 158 -14.43 -8.62 6.31
N ASP A 159 -15.47 -8.97 7.07
CA ASP A 159 -16.87 -8.68 6.74
C ASP A 159 -17.24 -7.21 7.02
N GLU A 160 -16.36 -6.45 7.68
CA GLU A 160 -16.55 -5.02 7.83
C GLU A 160 -16.37 -4.36 6.45
N GLU A 161 -17.46 -3.78 5.97
CA GLU A 161 -17.39 -2.85 4.82
C GLU A 161 -16.28 -1.83 5.09
N PHE A 162 -15.56 -1.42 4.05
CA PHE A 162 -14.64 -0.28 4.18
C PHE A 162 -15.40 0.85 4.90
N PRO A 163 -14.90 1.31 6.06
CA PRO A 163 -15.74 2.06 7.00
C PRO A 163 -16.33 3.30 6.35
N LYS A 164 -17.66 3.40 6.28
CA LYS A 164 -18.39 4.61 5.87
C LYS A 164 -18.00 5.82 6.74
N ASP A 165 -17.63 5.53 8.00
CA ASP A 165 -17.18 6.53 8.98
C ASP A 165 -15.66 6.68 9.07
N PHE A 166 -14.92 6.23 8.04
CA PHE A 166 -13.50 6.51 7.96
C PHE A 166 -13.31 8.01 7.75
N LYS A 167 -13.74 8.80 8.77
CA LYS A 167 -13.41 10.22 8.86
C LYS A 167 -11.91 10.32 9.04
N MET A 168 -11.22 10.31 7.91
CA MET A 168 -9.81 10.65 7.91
C MET A 168 -9.70 12.08 8.42
N LYS A 169 -9.35 12.23 9.71
CA LYS A 169 -8.66 13.44 10.15
C LYS A 169 -7.55 13.67 9.12
N SER A 170 -7.26 14.90 8.80
CA SER A 170 -6.26 15.23 7.78
C SER A 170 -5.05 14.31 7.87
N ILE A 171 -4.82 13.47 6.84
CA ILE A 171 -3.63 12.60 6.80
C ILE A 171 -2.41 13.50 6.77
N ASN A 172 -1.56 13.36 7.76
CA ASN A 172 -0.27 14.01 7.74
C ASN A 172 0.73 13.10 6.99
N LYS A 173 0.76 13.23 5.66
CA LYS A 173 1.67 12.45 4.81
C LYS A 173 3.14 12.57 5.22
N GLN A 174 3.58 13.75 5.66
CA GLN A 174 4.97 13.98 6.08
C GLN A 174 5.29 13.19 7.36
N LEU A 175 4.37 13.15 8.31
CA LEU A 175 4.53 12.36 9.52
C LEU A 175 4.62 10.86 9.19
N ILE A 176 3.75 10.34 8.33
CA ILE A 176 3.79 8.93 7.90
C ILE A 176 5.12 8.61 7.22
N MET A 177 5.58 9.46 6.29
CA MET A 177 6.88 9.30 5.64
C MET A 177 8.04 9.32 6.63
N SER A 178 7.98 10.13 7.69
CA SER A 178 9.03 10.16 8.72
C SER A 178 9.15 8.83 9.49
N TYR A 179 8.01 8.18 9.76
CA TYR A 179 8.02 6.83 10.35
C TYR A 179 8.61 5.80 9.41
N GLN A 180 8.27 5.85 8.12
CA GLN A 180 8.86 4.95 7.12
C GLN A 180 10.38 5.15 7.04
N GLN A 181 10.85 6.38 7.00
CA GLN A 181 12.29 6.68 6.97
C GLN A 181 13.00 6.14 8.22
N LYS A 182 12.38 6.29 9.39
CA LYS A 182 12.96 5.87 10.65
C LYS A 182 13.06 4.35 10.78
N TYR A 183 12.05 3.60 10.33
CA TYR A 183 11.94 2.18 10.63
C TYR A 183 12.13 1.25 9.43
N TYR A 184 11.86 1.72 8.20
CA TYR A 184 11.74 0.89 6.99
C TYR A 184 12.52 1.44 5.78
N SER A 185 13.56 2.26 5.99
CA SER A 185 14.41 2.76 4.92
C SER A 185 15.87 2.33 5.09
N HIS A 186 16.65 2.45 4.01
CA HIS A 186 18.10 2.19 4.05
C HIS A 186 18.85 3.09 5.06
N TYR A 187 18.30 4.24 5.41
CA TYR A 187 18.92 5.15 6.40
C TYR A 187 18.99 4.57 7.80
N ARG A 188 18.14 3.59 8.14
CA ARG A 188 18.20 2.89 9.41
C ARG A 188 19.55 2.17 9.63
N PHE A 189 20.18 1.73 8.54
CA PHE A 189 21.42 0.93 8.60
C PHE A 189 22.69 1.75 8.37
N ASN A 190 22.60 3.03 7.98
CA ASN A 190 23.75 3.89 7.77
C ASN A 190 24.29 4.55 9.05
N GLY A 191 23.74 4.26 10.22
CA GLY A 191 24.18 4.77 11.51
C GLY A 191 24.26 3.68 12.56
N HIS A 192 25.47 3.24 12.89
CA HIS A 192 25.88 2.49 14.10
C HIS A 192 25.22 1.14 14.44
N GLU A 193 24.16 0.68 13.78
CA GLU A 193 23.54 -0.62 14.09
C GLU A 193 24.10 -1.79 13.26
N LEU A 194 24.89 -1.53 12.22
CA LEU A 194 25.60 -2.58 11.45
C LEU A 194 26.85 -3.13 12.17
N ASP A 195 27.36 -2.42 13.17
CA ASP A 195 28.49 -2.90 13.98
C ASP A 195 28.14 -4.10 14.90
N ILE A 196 26.87 -4.52 14.92
CA ILE A 196 26.42 -5.65 15.75
C ILE A 196 26.41 -6.97 14.96
N ILE A 197 26.61 -6.93 13.64
CA ILE A 197 26.75 -8.14 12.82
C ILE A 197 28.25 -8.49 12.73
N ASN A 198 28.88 -8.76 13.84
CA ASN A 198 30.07 -9.58 13.82
C ASN A 198 29.59 -11.02 13.61
N PHE A 199 29.81 -11.54 12.43
CA PHE A 199 29.84 -12.97 12.19
C PHE A 199 31.12 -13.50 12.87
N ASP A 200 31.05 -13.74 14.14
CA ASP A 200 32.05 -14.57 14.78
C ASP A 200 31.85 -15.98 14.27
N ASP A 201 32.93 -16.54 13.69
CA ASP A 201 33.15 -17.83 13.07
C ASP A 201 32.52 -19.05 13.76
#